data_ba1bf75ecca54cde807492645a73da2c
#
_entry.id   ba1bf75ecca54cde807492645a73da2c
#
_cell.length_a   1.000
_cell.length_b   1.000
_cell.length_c   1.000
_cell.angle_alpha   90.00
_cell.angle_beta   90.00
_cell.angle_gamma   90.00
#
_symmetry.space_group_name_H-M   'P 1'
#
loop_
_entity.id
_entity.type
_entity.pdbx_description
1 polymer ?
#
loop_
_entity_poly.entity_id
_entity_poly.type
_entity_poly.pdbx_seq_one_letter_code
_entity_poly.pdbx_strand_id
1 'polypeptide(L)'
;MIKNICFINNYSNEAFIRDCLESVYSQTKAFDEVLVVDDGSTDSSVKIIEEFSSKYGNLKLLQKANEGQFSTFNAALPLIPDNSQIFLLDADDLYPRDYLQITMDLLGNKGWDFTFCEQQIFLSGTAPPNTSVLNNDSPYFFASTSALTRSRGCWIGNPTSCISLSSALFKKIFPYPHYQYKSFWADNLIIYAASILGAKKIYLSSLGIAWRKHAVNNSKKQYTPEDIFIRERAIDEAFDWYCFKFNVPRYPGIVEFFAEYQELSSYWRKRLDLPSKYKIFNRLLRTSIKQALINRAK
;
A
#
# COMPACT_ATOMS: atom_id res chain seq x y z
N MET A 1 -18.63 10.47 12.56
CA MET A 1 -17.20 10.14 12.86
C MET A 1 -16.62 9.30 11.73
N ILE A 2 -15.34 9.42 11.45
CA ILE A 2 -14.63 8.56 10.50
C ILE A 2 -14.38 7.22 11.19
N LYS A 3 -14.70 6.10 10.53
CA LYS A 3 -14.43 4.76 11.05
C LYS A 3 -13.00 4.32 10.72
N ASN A 4 -12.34 3.66 11.66
CA ASN A 4 -11.04 3.02 11.45
C ASN A 4 -11.25 1.52 11.23
N ILE A 5 -10.90 1.03 10.05
CA ILE A 5 -11.10 -0.37 9.64
C ILE A 5 -9.75 -1.04 9.49
N CYS A 6 -9.54 -2.14 10.17
CA CYS A 6 -8.41 -3.02 9.89
C CYS A 6 -8.81 -3.99 8.77
N PHE A 7 -8.11 -3.92 7.63
CA PHE A 7 -8.31 -4.83 6.50
C PHE A 7 -7.17 -5.84 6.46
N ILE A 8 -7.48 -7.11 6.64
CA ILE A 8 -6.54 -8.22 6.63
C ILE A 8 -6.78 -9.06 5.38
N ASN A 9 -5.76 -9.23 4.54
CA ASN A 9 -5.80 -10.19 3.47
C ASN A 9 -5.12 -11.49 3.93
N ASN A 10 -5.77 -12.63 3.72
CA ASN A 10 -5.31 -13.94 4.17
C ASN A 10 -5.31 -14.97 3.05
N TYR A 11 -4.26 -15.78 3.00
CA TYR A 11 -4.21 -17.01 2.22
C TYR A 11 -3.23 -17.99 2.86
N SER A 12 -3.73 -19.08 3.43
CA SER A 12 -2.92 -20.18 4.01
C SER A 12 -1.87 -19.71 5.03
N ASN A 13 -2.31 -18.96 6.04
CA ASN A 13 -1.49 -18.40 7.11
C ASN A 13 -1.88 -18.97 8.51
N GLU A 14 -2.24 -20.26 8.62
CA GLU A 14 -2.66 -20.86 9.89
C GLU A 14 -1.63 -20.67 11.02
N ALA A 15 -0.33 -20.61 10.67
CA ALA A 15 0.76 -20.41 11.61
C ALA A 15 0.84 -18.98 12.18
N PHE A 16 0.21 -17.98 11.54
CA PHE A 16 0.42 -16.56 11.84
C PHE A 16 -0.86 -15.78 12.11
N ILE A 17 -1.97 -16.18 11.47
CA ILE A 17 -3.24 -15.41 11.50
C ILE A 17 -3.76 -15.20 12.92
N ARG A 18 -3.52 -16.14 13.85
CA ARG A 18 -3.91 -16.00 15.26
C ARG A 18 -3.20 -14.80 15.90
N ASP A 19 -1.86 -14.76 15.80
CA ASP A 19 -1.06 -13.65 16.34
C ASP A 19 -1.46 -12.31 15.70
N CYS A 20 -1.69 -12.31 14.39
CA CYS A 20 -2.15 -11.14 13.65
C CYS A 20 -3.46 -10.60 14.24
N LEU A 21 -4.49 -11.43 14.39
CA LEU A 21 -5.77 -11.05 14.99
C LEU A 21 -5.63 -10.62 16.46
N GLU A 22 -4.82 -11.32 17.26
CA GLU A 22 -4.54 -10.92 18.64
C GLU A 22 -3.92 -9.53 18.69
N SER A 23 -3.00 -9.20 17.78
CA SER A 23 -2.38 -7.87 17.70
C SER A 23 -3.40 -6.77 17.41
N VAL A 24 -4.40 -7.06 16.56
CA VAL A 24 -5.48 -6.13 16.21
C VAL A 24 -6.45 -5.93 17.38
N TYR A 25 -6.80 -6.99 18.10
CA TYR A 25 -7.74 -6.91 19.22
C TYR A 25 -7.10 -6.47 20.54
N SER A 26 -5.78 -6.45 20.64
CA SER A 26 -5.04 -5.94 21.79
C SER A 26 -4.68 -4.45 21.71
N GLN A 27 -5.10 -3.75 20.64
CA GLN A 27 -4.81 -2.32 20.45
C GLN A 27 -5.34 -1.48 21.62
N THR A 28 -4.56 -0.48 22.07
CA THR A 28 -4.98 0.50 23.09
C THR A 28 -6.18 1.32 22.64
N LYS A 29 -6.25 1.63 21.34
CA LYS A 29 -7.42 2.17 20.66
C LYS A 29 -7.97 1.09 19.74
N ALA A 30 -9.19 0.65 19.97
CA ALA A 30 -9.82 -0.39 19.16
C ALA A 30 -10.15 0.09 17.74
N PHE A 31 -10.03 -0.81 16.76
CA PHE A 31 -10.61 -0.62 15.44
C PHE A 31 -12.14 -0.71 15.51
N ASP A 32 -12.84 0.14 14.74
CA ASP A 32 -14.30 0.12 14.67
C ASP A 32 -14.81 -1.15 13.97
N GLU A 33 -14.05 -1.66 13.00
CA GLU A 33 -14.36 -2.87 12.25
C GLU A 33 -13.06 -3.59 11.84
N VAL A 34 -13.10 -4.92 11.82
CA VAL A 34 -12.03 -5.77 11.30
C VAL A 34 -12.61 -6.56 10.13
N LEU A 35 -12.07 -6.37 8.93
CA LEU A 35 -12.45 -7.07 7.72
C LEU A 35 -11.35 -8.03 7.32
N VAL A 36 -11.62 -9.33 7.37
CA VAL A 36 -10.71 -10.36 6.87
C VAL A 36 -11.24 -10.88 5.54
N VAL A 37 -10.42 -10.83 4.50
CA VAL A 37 -10.74 -11.48 3.22
C VAL A 37 -9.81 -12.66 3.03
N ASP A 38 -10.38 -13.85 3.01
CA ASP A 38 -9.69 -15.10 2.79
C ASP A 38 -9.74 -15.48 1.30
N ASP A 39 -8.57 -15.64 0.70
CA ASP A 39 -8.41 -15.97 -0.72
C ASP A 39 -8.40 -17.51 -0.96
N GLY A 40 -9.31 -18.23 -0.34
CA GLY A 40 -9.49 -19.66 -0.55
C GLY A 40 -8.45 -20.51 0.16
N SER A 41 -8.15 -20.23 1.44
CA SER A 41 -7.25 -21.05 2.26
C SER A 41 -7.75 -22.48 2.39
N THR A 42 -6.81 -23.42 2.37
CA THR A 42 -7.07 -24.85 2.53
C THR A 42 -6.52 -25.42 3.85
N ASP A 43 -5.84 -24.56 4.62
CA ASP A 43 -5.32 -24.86 5.96
C ASP A 43 -6.35 -24.46 7.05
N SER A 44 -5.93 -24.40 8.32
CA SER A 44 -6.80 -24.05 9.44
C SER A 44 -7.06 -22.55 9.59
N SER A 45 -6.61 -21.69 8.67
CA SER A 45 -6.75 -20.21 8.76
C SER A 45 -8.20 -19.80 8.97
N VAL A 46 -9.12 -20.31 8.14
CA VAL A 46 -10.54 -19.95 8.19
C VAL A 46 -11.15 -20.30 9.55
N LYS A 47 -10.85 -21.49 10.06
CA LYS A 47 -11.34 -21.91 11.38
C LYS A 47 -10.89 -20.96 12.49
N ILE A 48 -9.62 -20.55 12.46
CA ILE A 48 -9.07 -19.59 13.44
C ILE A 48 -9.80 -18.25 13.34
N ILE A 49 -10.04 -17.75 12.13
CA ILE A 49 -10.76 -16.48 11.91
C ILE A 49 -12.19 -16.58 12.42
N GLU A 50 -12.89 -17.70 12.21
CA GLU A 50 -14.25 -17.94 12.70
C GLU A 50 -14.32 -17.98 14.24
N GLU A 51 -13.30 -18.50 14.92
CA GLU A 51 -13.18 -18.44 16.38
C GLU A 51 -13.18 -16.97 16.86
N PHE A 52 -12.41 -16.11 16.18
CA PHE A 52 -12.35 -14.67 16.50
C PHE A 52 -13.67 -13.98 16.14
N SER A 53 -14.29 -14.30 15.00
CA SER A 53 -15.58 -13.74 14.61
C SER A 53 -16.69 -14.07 15.61
N SER A 54 -16.64 -15.26 16.20
CA SER A 54 -17.59 -15.67 17.25
C SER A 54 -17.38 -14.92 18.56
N LYS A 55 -16.14 -14.48 18.83
CA LYS A 55 -15.75 -13.75 20.04
C LYS A 55 -15.96 -12.25 19.92
N TYR A 56 -15.73 -11.68 18.74
CA TYR A 56 -15.71 -10.24 18.50
C TYR A 56 -16.73 -9.85 17.43
N GLY A 57 -17.78 -9.17 17.82
CA GLY A 57 -18.91 -8.84 16.96
C GLY A 57 -18.61 -7.84 15.82
N ASN A 58 -17.42 -7.23 15.79
CA ASN A 58 -16.99 -6.30 14.74
C ASN A 58 -16.04 -6.94 13.71
N LEU A 59 -15.79 -8.27 13.76
CA LEU A 59 -15.05 -8.99 12.72
C LEU A 59 -16.01 -9.50 11.64
N LYS A 60 -15.69 -9.16 10.39
CA LYS A 60 -16.36 -9.71 9.20
C LYS A 60 -15.36 -10.56 8.42
N LEU A 61 -15.75 -11.79 8.12
CA LEU A 61 -15.01 -12.69 7.25
C LEU A 61 -15.69 -12.80 5.89
N LEU A 62 -14.91 -12.53 4.83
CA LEU A 62 -15.30 -12.81 3.45
C LEU A 62 -14.40 -13.91 2.90
N GLN A 63 -14.98 -15.05 2.53
CA GLN A 63 -14.26 -16.14 1.88
C GLN A 63 -14.53 -16.12 0.37
N LYS A 64 -13.49 -16.37 -0.45
CA LYS A 64 -13.59 -16.46 -1.90
C LYS A 64 -12.67 -17.53 -2.48
N ALA A 65 -12.87 -17.92 -3.72
CA ALA A 65 -11.92 -18.77 -4.42
C ALA A 65 -10.56 -18.07 -4.60
N ASN A 66 -9.45 -18.83 -4.59
CA ASN A 66 -8.11 -18.30 -4.76
C ASN A 66 -7.90 -17.72 -6.16
N GLU A 67 -7.72 -16.41 -6.22
CA GLU A 67 -7.42 -15.65 -7.44
C GLU A 67 -6.28 -14.64 -7.23
N GLY A 68 -5.62 -14.69 -6.06
CA GLY A 68 -4.50 -13.83 -5.69
C GLY A 68 -4.89 -12.56 -4.93
N GLN A 69 -3.89 -11.91 -4.34
CA GLN A 69 -4.06 -10.79 -3.41
C GLN A 69 -4.91 -9.62 -3.97
N PHE A 70 -4.77 -9.29 -5.26
CA PHE A 70 -5.60 -8.20 -5.85
C PHE A 70 -7.08 -8.50 -5.79
N SER A 71 -7.45 -9.75 -5.97
CA SER A 71 -8.84 -10.16 -5.95
C SER A 71 -9.49 -9.99 -4.58
N THR A 72 -8.71 -10.06 -3.49
CA THR A 72 -9.21 -9.81 -2.13
C THR A 72 -9.62 -8.35 -1.95
N PHE A 73 -8.84 -7.40 -2.48
CA PHE A 73 -9.18 -5.98 -2.46
C PHE A 73 -10.41 -5.66 -3.32
N ASN A 74 -10.51 -6.28 -4.51
CA ASN A 74 -11.70 -6.14 -5.35
C ASN A 74 -12.96 -6.68 -4.66
N ALA A 75 -12.87 -7.85 -4.04
CA ALA A 75 -13.98 -8.48 -3.32
C ALA A 75 -14.40 -7.70 -2.07
N ALA A 76 -13.46 -7.02 -1.41
CA ALA A 76 -13.73 -6.18 -0.23
C ALA A 76 -14.53 -4.92 -0.55
N LEU A 77 -14.49 -4.44 -1.80
CA LEU A 77 -15.03 -3.12 -2.18
C LEU A 77 -16.46 -2.85 -1.69
N PRO A 78 -17.45 -3.76 -1.85
CA PRO A 78 -18.82 -3.54 -1.36
C PRO A 78 -18.93 -3.52 0.16
N LEU A 79 -17.93 -4.03 0.89
CA LEU A 79 -17.92 -4.10 2.35
C LEU A 79 -17.25 -2.89 2.99
N ILE A 80 -16.58 -2.04 2.21
CA ILE A 80 -15.90 -0.84 2.70
C ILE A 80 -16.90 0.30 2.86
N PRO A 81 -17.22 0.74 4.08
CA PRO A 81 -18.10 1.86 4.31
C PRO A 81 -17.52 3.17 3.78
N ASP A 82 -18.39 4.09 3.36
CA ASP A 82 -17.97 5.45 3.10
C ASP A 82 -17.46 6.13 4.39
N ASN A 83 -16.63 7.16 4.21
CA ASN A 83 -16.08 7.94 5.32
C ASN A 83 -15.34 7.07 6.35
N SER A 84 -14.44 6.20 5.86
CA SER A 84 -13.58 5.36 6.70
C SER A 84 -12.11 5.49 6.32
N GLN A 85 -11.24 5.17 7.28
CA GLN A 85 -9.80 4.96 7.10
C GLN A 85 -9.52 3.46 7.15
N ILE A 86 -8.86 2.96 6.14
CA ILE A 86 -8.54 1.54 5.97
C ILE A 86 -7.07 1.34 6.29
N PHE A 87 -6.78 0.53 7.27
CA PHE A 87 -5.45 0.11 7.67
C PHE A 87 -5.21 -1.29 7.12
N LEU A 88 -4.25 -1.42 6.23
CA LEU A 88 -3.94 -2.69 5.57
C LEU A 88 -2.98 -3.52 6.41
N LEU A 89 -3.24 -4.81 6.53
CA LEU A 89 -2.39 -5.74 7.28
C LEU A 89 -2.32 -7.08 6.55
N ASP A 90 -1.12 -7.57 6.28
CA ASP A 90 -0.90 -8.93 5.82
C ASP A 90 -1.04 -9.91 6.99
N ALA A 91 -1.62 -11.07 6.78
CA ALA A 91 -1.97 -12.02 7.84
C ALA A 91 -0.78 -12.62 8.62
N ASP A 92 0.45 -12.37 8.14
CA ASP A 92 1.70 -12.78 8.79
C ASP A 92 2.39 -11.67 9.58
N ASP A 93 1.87 -10.42 9.52
CA ASP A 93 2.38 -9.25 10.22
C ASP A 93 1.56 -8.89 11.47
N LEU A 94 2.07 -7.94 12.27
CA LEU A 94 1.42 -7.50 13.50
C LEU A 94 1.42 -5.98 13.62
N TYR A 95 0.36 -5.44 14.22
CA TYR A 95 0.38 -4.08 14.73
C TYR A 95 0.84 -4.06 16.20
N PRO A 96 1.92 -3.33 16.57
CA PRO A 96 2.24 -3.09 17.97
C PRO A 96 1.04 -2.47 18.70
N ARG A 97 0.93 -2.73 20.00
CA ARG A 97 -0.26 -2.44 20.80
C ARG A 97 -0.78 -1.00 20.73
N ASP A 98 0.10 -0.04 20.49
CA ASP A 98 -0.17 1.40 20.47
C ASP A 98 -0.33 1.98 19.04
N TYR A 99 -0.27 1.14 18.00
CA TYR A 99 -0.18 1.57 16.61
C TYR A 99 -1.33 2.50 16.16
N LEU A 100 -2.57 2.09 16.40
CA LEU A 100 -3.72 2.91 16.00
C LEU A 100 -3.81 4.20 16.83
N GLN A 101 -3.54 4.12 18.14
CA GLN A 101 -3.57 5.29 19.00
C GLN A 101 -2.55 6.33 18.55
N ILE A 102 -1.27 5.92 18.35
CA ILE A 102 -0.20 6.84 17.91
C ILE A 102 -0.47 7.40 16.52
N THR A 103 -0.99 6.59 15.59
CA THR A 103 -1.40 7.09 14.27
C THR A 103 -2.44 8.21 14.39
N MET A 104 -3.45 8.02 15.23
CA MET A 104 -4.50 9.02 15.44
C MET A 104 -3.98 10.27 16.17
N ASP A 105 -3.03 10.12 17.08
CA ASP A 105 -2.40 11.25 17.77
C ASP A 105 -1.54 12.10 16.82
N LEU A 106 -0.83 11.47 15.90
CA LEU A 106 0.00 12.15 14.89
C LEU A 106 -0.83 12.87 13.81
N LEU A 107 -1.96 12.31 13.38
CA LEU A 107 -2.73 12.77 12.22
C LEU A 107 -4.05 13.46 12.60
N GLY A 108 -4.54 13.23 13.82
CA GLY A 108 -5.84 13.71 14.28
C GLY A 108 -7.02 12.97 13.64
N ASN A 109 -8.24 13.51 13.88
CA ASN A 109 -9.49 12.84 13.49
C ASN A 109 -10.05 13.34 12.13
N LYS A 110 -9.28 14.09 11.33
CA LYS A 110 -9.78 14.69 10.08
C LYS A 110 -9.73 13.74 8.88
N GLY A 111 -9.10 12.58 9.04
CA GLY A 111 -8.82 11.66 7.94
C GLY A 111 -7.69 12.15 7.03
N TRP A 112 -7.21 11.24 6.19
CA TRP A 112 -6.13 11.45 5.23
C TRP A 112 -6.40 10.64 3.96
N ASP A 113 -5.74 10.99 2.84
CA ASP A 113 -5.87 10.21 1.62
C ASP A 113 -5.05 8.92 1.71
N PHE A 114 -3.75 9.06 2.02
CA PHE A 114 -2.80 7.95 2.04
C PHE A 114 -1.69 8.21 3.06
N THR A 115 -1.44 7.24 3.94
CA THR A 115 -0.27 7.25 4.82
C THR A 115 0.54 5.97 4.70
N PHE A 116 1.81 6.07 5.06
CA PHE A 116 2.66 4.90 5.22
C PHE A 116 3.71 5.15 6.30
N CYS A 117 4.09 4.06 6.98
CA CYS A 117 5.04 4.06 8.09
C CYS A 117 6.21 3.12 7.82
N GLU A 118 7.09 2.93 8.80
CA GLU A 118 8.24 2.03 8.71
C GLU A 118 7.90 0.60 9.16
N GLN A 119 8.87 -0.30 8.97
CA GLN A 119 8.85 -1.69 9.41
C GLN A 119 9.82 -1.91 10.56
N GLN A 120 9.37 -2.59 11.61
CA GLN A 120 10.21 -3.17 12.64
C GLN A 120 10.33 -4.67 12.38
N ILE A 121 11.48 -5.10 11.90
CA ILE A 121 11.69 -6.49 11.50
C ILE A 121 11.88 -7.36 12.75
N PHE A 122 11.13 -8.46 12.88
CA PHE A 122 11.34 -9.49 13.88
C PHE A 122 11.32 -10.89 13.26
N LEU A 123 11.98 -11.83 13.88
CA LEU A 123 12.04 -13.20 13.38
C LEU A 123 10.86 -14.02 13.93
N SER A 124 10.30 -14.89 13.11
CA SER A 124 9.31 -15.87 13.59
C SER A 124 9.89 -16.70 14.74
N GLY A 125 9.11 -16.84 15.83
CA GLY A 125 9.58 -17.49 17.06
C GLY A 125 10.28 -16.56 18.07
N THR A 126 10.48 -15.29 17.73
CA THR A 126 10.96 -14.29 18.69
C THR A 126 9.83 -13.34 19.12
N ALA A 127 10.01 -12.63 20.23
CA ALA A 127 9.04 -11.63 20.67
C ALA A 127 8.94 -10.49 19.65
N PRO A 128 7.72 -10.09 19.24
CA PRO A 128 7.53 -8.93 18.37
C PRO A 128 7.81 -7.62 19.13
N PRO A 129 8.06 -6.51 18.40
CA PRO A 129 8.09 -5.17 18.99
C PRO A 129 6.79 -4.88 19.76
N ASN A 130 6.91 -4.34 20.96
CA ASN A 130 5.76 -4.02 21.83
C ASN A 130 5.24 -2.59 21.68
N THR A 131 5.98 -1.72 21.01
CA THR A 131 5.59 -0.33 20.67
C THR A 131 5.82 -0.03 19.21
N SER A 132 4.96 0.81 18.65
CA SER A 132 5.11 1.31 17.28
C SER A 132 6.04 2.53 17.18
N VAL A 133 6.42 3.15 18.29
CA VAL A 133 7.25 4.36 18.30
C VAL A 133 8.71 4.03 18.01
N LEU A 134 9.27 4.60 16.93
CA LEU A 134 10.66 4.44 16.50
C LEU A 134 11.54 5.62 16.90
N ASN A 135 11.00 6.82 16.82
CA ASN A 135 11.69 8.08 17.09
C ASN A 135 10.65 9.20 17.30
N ASN A 136 11.09 10.44 17.46
CA ASN A 136 10.23 11.61 17.67
C ASN A 136 10.06 12.48 16.40
N ASP A 137 10.28 11.94 15.23
CA ASP A 137 10.15 12.71 14.00
C ASP A 137 8.70 13.10 13.73
N SER A 138 8.51 14.28 13.21
CA SER A 138 7.20 14.73 12.74
C SER A 138 6.83 14.08 11.41
N PRO A 139 5.52 13.92 11.12
CA PRO A 139 5.05 13.44 9.84
C PRO A 139 5.58 14.26 8.67
N TYR A 140 6.00 13.60 7.59
CA TYR A 140 6.42 14.25 6.36
C TYR A 140 5.28 14.25 5.34
N PHE A 141 4.86 15.44 4.92
CA PHE A 141 3.77 15.64 3.97
C PHE A 141 4.33 15.85 2.56
N PHE A 142 3.93 14.99 1.62
CA PHE A 142 4.25 15.19 0.21
C PHE A 142 3.26 16.18 -0.42
N ALA A 143 3.74 17.13 -1.20
CA ALA A 143 2.89 18.05 -1.97
C ALA A 143 2.15 17.28 -3.07
N SER A 144 2.88 16.66 -3.96
CA SER A 144 2.40 15.71 -4.97
C SER A 144 3.50 14.70 -5.29
N THR A 145 3.11 13.54 -5.81
CA THR A 145 4.03 12.47 -6.24
C THR A 145 3.66 11.90 -7.61
N SER A 146 2.69 12.51 -8.28
CA SER A 146 2.11 12.01 -9.54
C SER A 146 3.10 12.06 -10.70
N ALA A 147 3.75 13.20 -10.91
CA ALA A 147 4.71 13.38 -11.99
C ALA A 147 5.96 12.53 -11.80
N LEU A 148 6.49 12.46 -10.57
CA LEU A 148 7.61 11.60 -10.21
C LEU A 148 7.30 10.12 -10.52
N THR A 149 6.11 9.64 -10.12
CA THR A 149 5.68 8.27 -10.34
C THR A 149 5.50 8.00 -11.83
N ARG A 150 4.75 8.83 -12.56
CA ARG A 150 4.47 8.64 -13.99
C ARG A 150 5.73 8.68 -14.87
N SER A 151 6.72 9.49 -14.49
CA SER A 151 7.94 9.65 -15.29
C SER A 151 9.03 8.63 -14.97
N ARG A 152 9.13 8.20 -13.71
CA ARG A 152 10.24 7.42 -13.20
C ARG A 152 9.84 6.10 -12.54
N GLY A 153 8.54 5.83 -12.38
CA GLY A 153 8.08 4.69 -11.59
C GLY A 153 8.47 4.83 -10.12
N CYS A 154 8.59 6.08 -9.60
CA CYS A 154 8.95 6.28 -8.19
C CYS A 154 7.94 5.61 -7.27
N TRP A 155 8.45 4.68 -6.45
CA TRP A 155 7.67 3.93 -5.48
C TRP A 155 7.72 4.67 -4.13
N ILE A 156 6.72 5.55 -3.90
CA ILE A 156 6.64 6.41 -2.71
C ILE A 156 5.59 5.83 -1.76
N GLY A 157 6.03 4.91 -0.93
CA GLY A 157 5.25 4.13 0.02
C GLY A 157 6.11 3.09 0.72
N ASN A 158 5.48 2.14 1.38
CA ASN A 158 6.09 0.98 2.03
C ASN A 158 5.16 -0.24 1.83
N PRO A 159 5.57 -1.49 2.16
CA PRO A 159 4.74 -2.69 1.98
C PRO A 159 3.34 -2.58 2.59
N THR A 160 2.44 -3.47 2.15
CA THR A 160 1.01 -3.48 2.46
C THR A 160 0.69 -3.14 3.92
N SER A 161 1.30 -3.84 4.87
CA SER A 161 1.02 -3.67 6.31
C SER A 161 1.40 -2.28 6.87
N CYS A 162 2.19 -1.51 6.13
CA CYS A 162 2.59 -0.15 6.50
C CYS A 162 1.61 0.92 6.00
N ILE A 163 0.59 0.55 5.22
CA ILE A 163 -0.25 1.48 4.47
C ILE A 163 -1.60 1.68 5.17
N SER A 164 -2.04 2.94 5.27
CA SER A 164 -3.45 3.23 5.48
C SER A 164 -3.95 4.27 4.48
N LEU A 165 -5.23 4.14 4.06
CA LEU A 165 -5.81 5.01 3.05
C LEU A 165 -7.30 5.25 3.30
N SER A 166 -7.82 6.37 2.77
CA SER A 166 -9.25 6.66 2.85
C SER A 166 -10.07 5.69 2.01
N SER A 167 -11.31 5.41 2.44
CA SER A 167 -12.28 4.64 1.64
C SER A 167 -12.54 5.29 0.28
N ALA A 168 -12.52 6.62 0.20
CA ALA A 168 -12.67 7.36 -1.05
C ALA A 168 -11.55 7.04 -2.05
N LEU A 169 -10.29 6.98 -1.58
CA LEU A 169 -9.15 6.60 -2.41
C LEU A 169 -9.19 5.11 -2.77
N PHE A 170 -9.51 4.23 -1.80
CA PHE A 170 -9.66 2.80 -2.02
C PHE A 170 -10.67 2.51 -3.15
N LYS A 171 -11.85 3.13 -3.12
CA LYS A 171 -12.91 2.99 -4.13
C LYS A 171 -12.54 3.57 -5.50
N LYS A 172 -11.56 4.46 -5.58
CA LYS A 172 -10.98 4.92 -6.86
C LYS A 172 -9.97 3.92 -7.42
N ILE A 173 -9.14 3.32 -6.54
CA ILE A 173 -8.14 2.33 -6.93
C ILE A 173 -8.81 1.04 -7.37
N PHE A 174 -9.75 0.54 -6.59
CA PHE A 174 -10.45 -0.70 -6.87
C PHE A 174 -11.87 -0.47 -7.45
N PRO A 175 -12.45 -1.41 -8.22
CA PRO A 175 -11.81 -2.65 -8.64
C PRO A 175 -10.73 -2.43 -9.70
N TYR A 176 -9.68 -3.25 -9.64
CA TYR A 176 -8.65 -3.33 -10.68
C TYR A 176 -8.84 -4.62 -11.48
N PRO A 177 -9.03 -4.56 -12.81
CA PRO A 177 -9.45 -5.72 -13.59
C PRO A 177 -8.30 -6.69 -13.98
N HIS A 178 -7.05 -6.23 -13.94
CA HIS A 178 -5.90 -7.00 -14.43
C HIS A 178 -5.15 -7.69 -13.29
N TYR A 179 -5.83 -8.58 -12.54
CA TYR A 179 -5.27 -9.23 -11.35
C TYR A 179 -4.55 -10.56 -11.62
N GLN A 180 -4.39 -10.96 -12.89
CA GLN A 180 -3.74 -12.22 -13.27
C GLN A 180 -2.22 -12.24 -13.06
N TYR A 181 -1.59 -11.12 -12.80
CA TYR A 181 -0.14 -11.01 -12.65
C TYR A 181 0.32 -11.34 -11.23
N LYS A 182 0.71 -12.60 -11.00
CA LYS A 182 1.18 -13.08 -9.68
C LYS A 182 2.49 -12.45 -9.19
N SER A 183 3.31 -11.88 -10.10
CA SER A 183 4.58 -11.22 -9.77
C SER A 183 4.45 -9.72 -9.47
N PHE A 184 3.25 -9.17 -9.60
CA PHE A 184 2.94 -7.76 -9.30
C PHE A 184 2.14 -7.73 -7.99
N TRP A 185 2.68 -7.10 -6.95
CA TRP A 185 2.09 -7.10 -5.62
C TRP A 185 1.09 -5.97 -5.43
N ALA A 186 0.15 -6.16 -4.49
CA ALA A 186 -0.92 -5.20 -4.24
C ALA A 186 -0.40 -3.85 -3.74
N ASP A 187 0.65 -3.83 -2.92
CA ASP A 187 1.29 -2.60 -2.46
C ASP A 187 1.82 -1.75 -3.63
N ASN A 188 2.42 -2.39 -4.65
CA ASN A 188 2.86 -1.67 -5.84
C ASN A 188 1.70 -0.99 -6.55
N LEU A 189 0.59 -1.72 -6.76
CA LEU A 189 -0.60 -1.15 -7.40
C LEU A 189 -1.16 0.01 -6.59
N ILE A 190 -1.37 -0.19 -5.28
CA ILE A 190 -1.95 0.81 -4.37
C ILE A 190 -1.08 2.07 -4.34
N ILE A 191 0.23 1.90 -4.20
CA ILE A 191 1.19 3.02 -4.11
C ILE A 191 1.25 3.81 -5.42
N TYR A 192 1.32 3.12 -6.57
CA TYR A 192 1.37 3.77 -7.88
C TYR A 192 0.03 4.44 -8.23
N ALA A 193 -1.07 3.75 -8.02
CA ALA A 193 -2.39 4.30 -8.27
C ALA A 193 -2.66 5.53 -7.40
N ALA A 194 -2.35 5.48 -6.10
CA ALA A 194 -2.47 6.62 -5.20
C ALA A 194 -1.68 7.84 -5.71
N SER A 195 -0.43 7.63 -6.18
CA SER A 195 0.37 8.71 -6.77
C SER A 195 -0.26 9.27 -8.05
N ILE A 196 -0.65 8.39 -8.99
CA ILE A 196 -1.25 8.79 -10.27
C ILE A 196 -2.54 9.59 -10.05
N LEU A 197 -3.34 9.19 -9.05
CA LEU A 197 -4.59 9.85 -8.66
C LEU A 197 -4.38 11.15 -7.87
N GLY A 198 -3.14 11.56 -7.62
CA GLY A 198 -2.81 12.79 -6.90
C GLY A 198 -3.15 12.74 -5.41
N ALA A 199 -3.19 11.55 -4.80
CA ALA A 199 -3.43 11.41 -3.37
C ALA A 199 -2.35 12.13 -2.55
N LYS A 200 -2.77 12.86 -1.54
CA LYS A 200 -1.87 13.49 -0.57
C LYS A 200 -1.26 12.42 0.33
N LYS A 201 0.02 12.18 0.15
CA LYS A 201 0.74 11.16 0.91
C LYS A 201 1.38 11.75 2.15
N ILE A 202 1.34 10.98 3.24
CA ILE A 202 1.98 11.34 4.51
C ILE A 202 2.87 10.17 4.92
N TYR A 203 4.12 10.46 5.20
CA TYR A 203 5.07 9.47 5.71
C TYR A 203 5.27 9.66 7.22
N LEU A 204 5.09 8.58 7.97
CA LEU A 204 5.20 8.51 9.41
C LEU A 204 6.50 7.77 9.78
N SER A 205 7.66 8.48 9.68
CA SER A 205 8.97 7.90 10.00
C SER A 205 9.14 7.51 11.46
N SER A 206 8.37 8.12 12.35
CA SER A 206 8.36 7.82 13.77
C SER A 206 7.51 6.61 14.17
N LEU A 207 6.77 6.05 13.22
CA LEU A 207 5.85 4.94 13.44
C LEU A 207 6.31 3.69 12.68
N GLY A 208 6.17 2.50 13.28
CA GLY A 208 6.50 1.24 12.63
C GLY A 208 5.55 0.11 13.00
N ILE A 209 5.23 -0.73 12.00
CA ILE A 209 4.55 -2.00 12.21
C ILE A 209 5.57 -3.11 12.51
N ALA A 210 5.14 -4.20 13.13
CA ALA A 210 5.98 -5.37 13.34
C ALA A 210 5.90 -6.29 12.11
N TRP A 211 6.93 -6.25 11.26
CA TRP A 211 7.05 -7.07 10.07
C TRP A 211 7.73 -8.40 10.39
N ARG A 212 7.02 -9.50 10.18
CA ARG A 212 7.49 -10.84 10.50
C ARG A 212 8.35 -11.42 9.38
N LYS A 213 9.57 -11.83 9.72
CA LYS A 213 10.46 -12.55 8.82
C LYS A 213 10.43 -14.04 9.11
N HIS A 214 9.97 -14.82 8.13
CA HIS A 214 9.90 -16.29 8.20
C HIS A 214 10.40 -16.95 6.90
N ALA A 215 10.42 -18.29 6.84
CA ALA A 215 11.04 -19.03 5.74
C ALA A 215 10.34 -18.82 4.38
N VAL A 216 9.03 -18.62 4.39
CA VAL A 216 8.17 -18.54 3.20
C VAL A 216 7.75 -17.13 2.82
N ASN A 217 8.38 -16.07 3.36
CA ASN A 217 8.08 -14.71 2.90
C ASN A 217 8.35 -14.57 1.39
N ASN A 218 7.39 -14.05 0.66
CA ASN A 218 7.50 -13.80 -0.78
C ASN A 218 8.63 -12.83 -1.13
N SER A 219 9.03 -11.94 -0.20
CA SER A 219 10.15 -11.00 -0.35
C SER A 219 11.52 -11.65 -0.57
N LYS A 220 11.65 -12.97 -0.29
CA LYS A 220 12.88 -13.75 -0.52
C LYS A 220 12.93 -14.44 -1.88
N LYS A 221 11.87 -14.36 -2.68
CA LYS A 221 11.83 -15.00 -4.00
C LYS A 221 12.89 -14.38 -4.92
N GLN A 222 13.78 -15.21 -5.47
CA GLN A 222 14.65 -14.78 -6.56
C GLN A 222 13.82 -14.70 -7.84
N TYR A 223 13.82 -13.54 -8.48
CA TYR A 223 13.12 -13.32 -9.73
C TYR A 223 13.97 -13.73 -10.92
N THR A 224 13.40 -14.50 -11.81
CA THR A 224 14.00 -14.76 -13.13
C THR A 224 13.89 -13.50 -14.00
N PRO A 225 14.68 -13.40 -15.11
CA PRO A 225 14.50 -12.31 -16.08
C PRO A 225 13.08 -12.24 -16.63
N GLU A 226 12.40 -13.39 -16.78
CA GLU A 226 11.01 -13.47 -17.23
C GLU A 226 10.05 -12.90 -16.18
N ASP A 227 10.22 -13.22 -14.88
CA ASP A 227 9.42 -12.62 -13.77
C ASP A 227 9.58 -11.10 -13.76
N ILE A 228 10.80 -10.59 -13.97
CA ILE A 228 11.09 -9.15 -14.03
C ILE A 228 10.34 -8.51 -15.21
N PHE A 229 10.42 -9.11 -16.39
CA PHE A 229 9.75 -8.63 -17.59
C PHE A 229 8.21 -8.60 -17.41
N ILE A 230 7.63 -9.69 -16.87
CA ILE A 230 6.19 -9.77 -16.57
C ILE A 230 5.79 -8.68 -15.58
N ARG A 231 6.59 -8.44 -14.53
CA ARG A 231 6.34 -7.41 -13.53
C ARG A 231 6.40 -6.00 -14.12
N GLU A 232 7.41 -5.69 -14.94
CA GLU A 232 7.52 -4.39 -15.61
C GLU A 232 6.31 -4.13 -16.52
N ARG A 233 5.90 -5.15 -17.28
CA ARG A 233 4.70 -5.08 -18.11
C ARG A 233 3.43 -4.84 -17.28
N ALA A 234 3.26 -5.54 -16.16
CA ALA A 234 2.12 -5.34 -15.26
C ALA A 234 2.08 -3.93 -14.68
N ILE A 235 3.25 -3.35 -14.35
CA ILE A 235 3.37 -1.95 -13.91
C ILE A 235 2.94 -0.99 -15.02
N ASP A 236 3.40 -1.18 -16.24
CA ASP A 236 3.04 -0.32 -17.39
C ASP A 236 1.55 -0.40 -17.69
N GLU A 237 0.95 -1.59 -17.68
CA GLU A 237 -0.50 -1.78 -17.85
C GLU A 237 -1.30 -1.09 -16.74
N ALA A 238 -0.84 -1.15 -15.48
CA ALA A 238 -1.49 -0.45 -14.38
C ALA A 238 -1.42 1.07 -14.56
N PHE A 239 -0.27 1.60 -14.99
CA PHE A 239 -0.12 3.03 -15.27
C PHE A 239 -1.05 3.49 -16.40
N ASP A 240 -1.08 2.74 -17.51
CA ASP A 240 -1.94 3.04 -18.64
C ASP A 240 -3.42 3.00 -18.24
N TRP A 241 -3.81 1.97 -17.46
CA TRP A 241 -5.16 1.83 -16.94
C TRP A 241 -5.60 3.04 -16.09
N TYR A 242 -4.81 3.42 -15.07
CA TYR A 242 -5.19 4.54 -14.20
C TYR A 242 -5.12 5.88 -14.92
N CYS A 243 -4.10 6.11 -15.74
CA CYS A 243 -4.00 7.32 -16.54
C CYS A 243 -5.19 7.47 -17.49
N PHE A 244 -5.60 6.40 -18.16
CA PHE A 244 -6.78 6.39 -19.03
C PHE A 244 -8.08 6.60 -18.24
N LYS A 245 -8.30 5.80 -17.21
CA LYS A 245 -9.52 5.81 -16.38
C LYS A 245 -9.80 7.19 -15.77
N PHE A 246 -8.77 7.92 -15.38
CA PHE A 246 -8.88 9.20 -14.69
C PHE A 246 -8.46 10.42 -15.53
N ASN A 247 -8.27 10.20 -16.84
CA ASN A 247 -7.88 11.25 -17.80
C ASN A 247 -6.62 12.03 -17.35
N VAL A 248 -5.61 11.30 -16.85
CA VAL A 248 -4.31 11.84 -16.45
C VAL A 248 -3.29 11.52 -17.56
N PRO A 249 -2.50 12.50 -18.05
CA PRO A 249 -1.49 12.24 -19.06
C PRO A 249 -0.50 11.16 -18.59
N ARG A 250 -0.22 10.14 -19.44
CA ARG A 250 0.74 9.05 -19.10
C ARG A 250 2.13 9.58 -18.76
N TYR A 251 2.54 10.62 -19.47
CA TYR A 251 3.82 11.29 -19.26
C TYR A 251 3.60 12.70 -18.75
N PRO A 252 4.23 13.09 -17.61
CA PRO A 252 4.08 14.43 -17.05
C PRO A 252 4.82 15.46 -17.88
N GLY A 253 4.39 16.72 -17.78
CA GLY A 253 5.16 17.86 -18.27
C GLY A 253 6.45 18.07 -17.48
N ILE A 254 7.44 18.70 -18.16
CA ILE A 254 8.75 19.00 -17.53
C ILE A 254 8.58 19.90 -16.30
N VAL A 255 7.72 20.89 -16.39
CA VAL A 255 7.45 21.83 -15.29
C VAL A 255 6.82 21.12 -14.09
N GLU A 256 5.82 20.25 -14.34
CA GLU A 256 5.15 19.46 -13.33
C GLU A 256 6.13 18.56 -12.57
N PHE A 257 7.00 17.86 -13.32
CA PHE A 257 8.02 17.01 -12.71
C PHE A 257 9.01 17.79 -11.83
N PHE A 258 9.53 18.94 -12.32
CA PHE A 258 10.48 19.73 -11.53
C PHE A 258 9.85 20.40 -10.33
N ALA A 259 8.57 20.80 -10.39
CA ALA A 259 7.85 21.28 -9.23
C ALA A 259 7.82 20.22 -8.12
N GLU A 260 7.38 19.00 -8.42
CA GLU A 260 7.39 17.90 -7.43
C GLU A 260 8.80 17.56 -6.94
N TYR A 261 9.80 17.54 -7.85
CA TYR A 261 11.19 17.27 -7.49
C TYR A 261 11.76 18.30 -6.50
N GLN A 262 11.41 19.58 -6.66
CA GLN A 262 11.91 20.64 -5.78
C GLN A 262 11.30 20.57 -4.37
N GLU A 263 10.05 20.14 -4.26
CA GLU A 263 9.35 19.96 -2.98
C GLU A 263 9.91 18.79 -2.15
N LEU A 264 10.61 17.82 -2.78
CA LEU A 264 11.21 16.72 -2.05
C LEU A 264 12.39 17.18 -1.18
N SER A 265 12.42 16.69 0.07
CA SER A 265 13.61 16.84 0.92
C SER A 265 14.83 16.11 0.34
N SER A 266 16.03 16.48 0.82
CA SER A 266 17.27 15.80 0.42
C SER A 266 17.24 14.29 0.73
N TYR A 267 16.62 13.91 1.85
CA TYR A 267 16.40 12.53 2.25
C TYR A 267 15.60 11.76 1.18
N TRP A 268 14.46 12.29 0.73
CA TRP A 268 13.62 11.63 -0.26
C TRP A 268 14.29 11.57 -1.65
N ARG A 269 15.01 12.61 -2.06
CA ARG A 269 15.76 12.58 -3.33
C ARG A 269 16.78 11.45 -3.34
N LYS A 270 17.47 11.22 -2.21
CA LYS A 270 18.43 10.12 -2.06
C LYS A 270 17.73 8.76 -2.01
N ARG A 271 16.67 8.63 -1.20
CA ARG A 271 15.90 7.38 -1.05
C ARG A 271 15.29 6.90 -2.38
N LEU A 272 14.86 7.82 -3.22
CA LEU A 272 14.28 7.51 -4.54
C LEU A 272 15.34 7.35 -5.65
N ASP A 273 16.63 7.40 -5.31
CA ASP A 273 17.73 7.33 -6.26
C ASP A 273 17.51 8.24 -7.49
N LEU A 274 17.09 9.47 -7.24
CA LEU A 274 16.80 10.41 -8.32
C LEU A 274 18.10 10.92 -8.93
N PRO A 275 18.29 10.75 -10.24
CA PRO A 275 19.49 11.23 -10.91
C PRO A 275 19.58 12.76 -10.84
N SER A 276 20.77 13.29 -11.14
CA SER A 276 20.98 14.74 -11.19
C SER A 276 19.92 15.43 -12.07
N LYS A 277 19.54 16.67 -11.72
CA LYS A 277 18.57 17.48 -12.45
C LYS A 277 18.83 17.48 -13.98
N TYR A 278 20.11 17.51 -14.37
CA TYR A 278 20.51 17.51 -15.79
C TYR A 278 20.13 16.21 -16.54
N LYS A 279 20.39 15.05 -15.94
CA LYS A 279 20.01 13.75 -16.54
C LYS A 279 18.50 13.60 -16.67
N ILE A 280 17.76 14.08 -15.67
CA ILE A 280 16.30 14.07 -15.68
C ILE A 280 15.77 14.98 -16.78
N PHE A 281 16.26 16.21 -16.86
CA PHE A 281 15.88 17.19 -17.90
C PHE A 281 16.03 16.63 -19.31
N ASN A 282 17.21 16.08 -19.63
CA ASN A 282 17.49 15.51 -20.94
C ASN A 282 16.55 14.33 -21.29
N ARG A 283 16.19 13.49 -20.31
CA ARG A 283 15.28 12.37 -20.54
C ARG A 283 13.85 12.87 -20.80
N LEU A 284 13.36 13.80 -19.98
CA LEU A 284 12.00 14.38 -20.12
C LEU A 284 11.89 15.14 -21.45
N LEU A 285 12.92 15.89 -21.82
CA LEU A 285 12.94 16.59 -23.10
C LEU A 285 12.83 15.63 -24.29
N ARG A 286 13.58 14.53 -24.27
CA ARG A 286 13.47 13.47 -25.30
C ARG A 286 12.08 12.87 -25.36
N THR A 287 11.46 12.60 -24.21
CA THR A 287 10.11 12.03 -24.13
C THR A 287 9.07 13.01 -24.68
N SER A 288 9.17 14.29 -24.30
CA SER A 288 8.27 15.34 -24.80
C SER A 288 8.38 15.56 -26.31
N ILE A 289 9.60 15.52 -26.87
CA ILE A 289 9.83 15.59 -28.31
C ILE A 289 9.21 14.37 -29.01
N LYS A 290 9.44 13.16 -28.49
CA LYS A 290 8.87 11.92 -29.05
C LYS A 290 7.33 11.97 -29.07
N GLN A 291 6.72 12.44 -27.97
CA GLN A 291 5.26 12.57 -27.86
C GLN A 291 4.72 13.62 -28.86
N ALA A 292 5.40 14.75 -28.99
CA ALA A 292 5.01 15.79 -29.98
C ALA A 292 5.08 15.28 -31.43
N LEU A 293 6.08 14.45 -31.75
CA LEU A 293 6.20 13.81 -33.07
C LEU A 293 5.07 12.79 -33.34
N ILE A 294 4.71 11.98 -32.33
CA ILE A 294 3.60 11.02 -32.42
C ILE A 294 2.27 11.75 -32.65
N ASN A 295 2.03 12.84 -31.91
CA ASN A 295 0.79 13.61 -32.02
C ASN A 295 0.67 14.39 -33.36
N ARG A 296 1.78 14.65 -34.05
CA ARG A 296 1.78 15.23 -35.39
C ARG A 296 1.58 14.23 -36.52
N ALA A 297 1.79 12.93 -36.21
CA ALA A 297 1.63 11.86 -37.18
C ALA A 297 0.24 11.20 -37.17
N LYS A 298 -0.61 11.63 -36.23
CA LYS A 298 -2.05 11.36 -36.17
C LYS A 298 -2.86 12.52 -36.70
#